data_affa44bbfa46c044b5b68840e118c99b
#
_entry.id   affa44bbfa46c044b5b68840e118c99b
#
_cell.length_a   1.000
_cell.length_b   1.000
_cell.length_c   1.000
_cell.angle_alpha   90.00
_cell.angle_beta   90.00
_cell.angle_gamma   90.00
#
_symmetry.space_group_name_H-M   'P 1'
#
loop_
_entity.id
_entity.type
_entity.pdbx_description
1 polymer ?
#
loop_
_entity_poly.entity_id
_entity_poly.type
_entity_poly.pdbx_seq_one_letter_code
_entity_poly.pdbx_strand_id
1 'polypeptide(L)'
;MLDAASMIMKEEIYRCDVGRFNSQTFAYVAAFGLFTDVSYETSQDLKNILGHLAYVLEGAKRLLDIKAYHMKVTTENGVIEDNFIYGMITNSRSVGGFKNLTKDVDMNDGLFEVTLIVQPKNPLEMQEIVRNLLNMEDNSDLIYSFKARKLTVEAEEEVAWTLDGEYGGSQGW
;
A
#
# COMPACT_ATOMS: atom_id res chain seq x y z
N MET A 1 -6.95 21.07 14.57
CA MET A 1 -6.65 20.93 16.01
C MET A 1 -7.87 21.16 16.90
N LEU A 2 -8.67 22.19 16.72
CA LEU A 2 -9.87 22.46 17.54
C LEU A 2 -10.92 21.33 17.47
N ASP A 3 -11.09 20.70 16.29
CA ASP A 3 -12.05 19.60 16.10
C ASP A 3 -11.67 18.34 16.88
N ALA A 4 -10.40 17.94 16.87
CA ALA A 4 -9.93 16.78 17.60
C ALA A 4 -10.08 16.97 19.13
N ALA A 5 -9.76 18.15 19.65
CA ALA A 5 -9.97 18.49 21.05
C ALA A 5 -11.47 18.48 21.41
N SER A 6 -12.34 18.97 20.52
CA SER A 6 -13.79 18.93 20.67
C SER A 6 -14.34 17.49 20.74
N MET A 7 -13.81 16.58 19.92
CA MET A 7 -14.20 15.16 19.94
C MET A 7 -13.81 14.47 21.25
N ILE A 8 -12.59 14.73 21.74
CA ILE A 8 -12.15 14.21 23.04
C ILE A 8 -13.06 14.71 24.19
N MET A 9 -13.41 15.99 24.17
CA MET A 9 -14.31 16.59 25.17
C MET A 9 -15.74 16.05 25.13
N LYS A 10 -16.16 15.49 23.98
CA LYS A 10 -17.49 14.87 23.82
C LYS A 10 -17.50 13.38 24.14
N GLU A 11 -16.36 12.81 24.51
CA GLU A 11 -16.19 11.37 24.79
C GLU A 11 -16.67 10.50 23.61
N GLU A 12 -16.51 10.96 22.37
CA GLU A 12 -16.89 10.20 21.17
C GLU A 12 -15.92 9.01 21.01
N ILE A 13 -16.45 7.80 21.10
CA ILE A 13 -15.68 6.56 20.94
C ILE A 13 -15.74 6.14 19.48
N TYR A 14 -14.58 6.10 18.84
CA TYR A 14 -14.43 5.50 17.53
C TYR A 14 -13.97 4.04 17.65
N ARG A 15 -14.65 3.15 16.94
CA ARG A 15 -14.21 1.76 16.79
C ARG A 15 -13.53 1.61 15.45
N CYS A 16 -12.37 0.99 15.43
CA CYS A 16 -11.66 0.63 14.23
C CYS A 16 -11.11 -0.78 14.33
N ASP A 17 -10.98 -1.44 13.22
CA ASP A 17 -10.34 -2.74 13.12
C ASP A 17 -8.83 -2.57 13.29
N VAL A 18 -8.18 -3.60 13.80
CA VAL A 18 -6.73 -3.69 13.96
C VAL A 18 -6.23 -4.93 13.25
N GLY A 19 -5.24 -4.75 12.37
CA GLY A 19 -4.61 -5.84 11.64
C GLY A 19 -3.60 -6.60 12.48
N ARG A 20 -3.51 -7.90 12.25
CA ARG A 20 -2.45 -8.74 12.79
C ARG A 20 -1.55 -9.22 11.67
N PHE A 21 -0.30 -8.81 11.73
CA PHE A 21 0.76 -9.24 10.83
C PHE A 21 1.68 -10.23 11.57
N ASN A 22 1.47 -11.53 11.34
CA ASN A 22 2.11 -12.60 12.10
C ASN A 22 1.91 -12.44 13.63
N SER A 23 2.98 -12.10 14.37
CA SER A 23 2.96 -11.85 15.81
C SER A 23 2.81 -10.38 16.20
N GLN A 24 2.84 -9.47 15.21
CA GLN A 24 2.73 -8.01 15.40
C GLN A 24 1.33 -7.51 15.02
N THR A 25 1.03 -6.29 15.37
CA THR A 25 -0.22 -5.61 15.03
C THR A 25 0.06 -4.30 14.33
N PHE A 26 -0.88 -3.87 13.48
CA PHE A 26 -0.90 -2.54 12.88
C PHE A 26 -2.32 -1.99 12.93
N ALA A 27 -2.44 -0.69 13.07
CA ALA A 27 -3.74 -0.01 13.13
C ALA A 27 -4.08 0.74 11.84
N TYR A 28 -3.05 1.04 11.04
CA TYR A 28 -3.16 1.93 9.89
C TYR A 28 -2.76 1.25 8.59
N VAL A 29 -1.52 0.77 8.49
CA VAL A 29 -1.00 0.19 7.25
C VAL A 29 0.12 -0.82 7.49
N ALA A 30 0.08 -1.92 6.74
CA ALA A 30 1.22 -2.81 6.49
C ALA A 30 1.59 -2.70 5.01
N ALA A 31 2.87 -2.44 4.69
CA ALA A 31 3.31 -2.24 3.32
C ALA A 31 4.71 -2.80 3.07
N PHE A 32 4.99 -3.12 1.81
CA PHE A 32 6.31 -3.54 1.34
C PHE A 32 6.65 -2.91 -0.02
N GLY A 33 7.92 -2.94 -0.36
CA GLY A 33 8.43 -2.54 -1.67
C GLY A 33 8.68 -1.04 -1.80
N LEU A 34 8.41 -0.49 -2.96
CA LEU A 34 8.61 0.92 -3.27
C LEU A 34 7.99 1.81 -2.19
N PHE A 35 8.73 2.81 -1.71
CA PHE A 35 8.31 3.74 -0.67
C PHE A 35 8.42 3.27 0.78
N THR A 36 8.77 2.03 1.06
CA THR A 36 8.91 1.55 2.45
C THR A 36 10.27 1.89 3.08
N ASP A 37 11.27 2.18 2.25
CA ASP A 37 12.61 2.59 2.71
C ASP A 37 12.73 4.08 3.02
N VAL A 38 11.66 4.85 2.80
CA VAL A 38 11.63 6.30 3.02
C VAL A 38 10.94 6.60 4.33
N SER A 39 11.67 7.20 5.26
CA SER A 39 11.11 7.72 6.51
C SER A 39 10.09 8.82 6.21
N TYR A 40 8.80 8.55 6.42
CA TYR A 40 7.71 9.49 6.13
C TYR A 40 7.59 10.53 7.23
N GLU A 41 8.46 11.54 7.23
CA GLU A 41 8.34 12.62 8.21
C GLU A 41 7.34 13.73 7.82
N THR A 42 6.96 13.84 6.54
CA THR A 42 5.97 14.86 6.13
C THR A 42 5.14 14.47 4.91
N SER A 43 3.91 15.00 4.81
CA SER A 43 3.02 14.86 3.63
C SER A 43 3.60 15.51 2.34
N GLN A 44 4.71 16.23 2.46
CA GLN A 44 5.44 16.83 1.34
C GLN A 44 6.32 15.81 0.63
N ASP A 45 6.77 14.78 1.36
CA ASP A 45 7.65 13.75 0.83
C ASP A 45 6.95 12.87 -0.19
N LEU A 46 5.65 12.67 -0.06
CA LEU A 46 4.85 11.92 -1.04
C LEU A 46 4.62 12.65 -2.36
N LYS A 47 4.43 13.97 -2.31
CA LYS A 47 4.42 14.79 -3.54
C LYS A 47 5.80 14.74 -4.22
N ASN A 48 6.85 14.65 -3.41
CA ASN A 48 8.21 14.48 -3.91
C ASN A 48 8.44 13.06 -4.45
N ILE A 49 7.83 12.04 -3.85
CA ILE A 49 7.92 10.65 -4.32
C ILE A 49 7.14 10.45 -5.62
N LEU A 50 5.94 11.01 -5.75
CA LEU A 50 5.21 11.03 -7.03
C LEU A 50 5.92 11.88 -8.07
N GLY A 51 6.54 13.00 -7.66
CA GLY A 51 7.44 13.78 -8.50
C GLY A 51 8.69 12.99 -8.88
N HIS A 52 9.22 12.15 -7.97
CA HIS A 52 10.34 11.25 -8.25
C HIS A 52 9.94 10.10 -9.18
N LEU A 53 8.74 9.52 -9.03
CA LEU A 53 8.18 8.58 -10.00
C LEU A 53 7.99 9.23 -11.38
N ALA A 54 7.47 10.45 -11.43
CA ALA A 54 7.39 11.21 -12.66
C ALA A 54 8.79 11.50 -13.26
N TYR A 55 9.81 11.70 -12.41
CA TYR A 55 11.20 11.89 -12.82
C TYR A 55 11.87 10.57 -13.25
N VAL A 56 11.50 9.44 -12.63
CA VAL A 56 11.90 8.10 -13.07
C VAL A 56 11.31 7.79 -14.46
N LEU A 57 10.15 8.37 -14.80
CA LEU A 57 9.53 8.28 -16.12
C LEU A 57 10.34 8.97 -17.23
N GLU A 58 11.09 10.03 -16.94
CA GLU A 58 11.98 10.69 -17.91
C GLU A 58 13.27 9.89 -18.17
N GLY A 59 13.63 8.99 -17.24
CA GLY A 59 14.82 8.16 -17.34
C GLY A 59 14.51 6.68 -17.52
N ALA A 60 14.04 6.25 -18.69
CA ALA A 60 13.69 4.86 -19.04
C ALA A 60 14.75 3.78 -18.66
N LYS A 61 15.95 4.19 -18.27
CA LYS A 61 17.01 3.29 -17.79
C LYS A 61 16.86 2.85 -16.33
N ARG A 62 16.03 3.52 -15.53
CA ARG A 62 15.87 3.24 -14.07
C ARG A 62 14.68 2.32 -13.73
N LEU A 63 13.84 1.98 -14.68
CA LEU A 63 12.76 1.02 -14.46
C LEU A 63 13.28 -0.37 -14.11
N LEU A 64 14.45 -0.73 -14.65
CA LEU A 64 15.10 -2.01 -14.36
C LEU A 64 15.74 -2.06 -12.96
N ASP A 65 15.90 -0.91 -12.31
CA ASP A 65 16.47 -0.81 -10.96
C ASP A 65 15.39 -0.92 -9.86
N ILE A 66 14.10 -0.95 -10.22
CA ILE A 66 13.02 -1.13 -9.26
C ILE A 66 12.99 -2.59 -8.83
N LYS A 67 13.27 -2.83 -7.55
CA LYS A 67 13.19 -4.17 -6.98
C LYS A 67 11.74 -4.65 -7.03
N ALA A 68 11.53 -5.81 -7.62
CA ALA A 68 10.27 -6.52 -7.60
C ALA A 68 10.44 -7.82 -6.81
N TYR A 69 9.37 -8.25 -6.19
CA TYR A 69 9.30 -9.47 -5.40
C TYR A 69 8.30 -10.42 -6.04
N HIS A 70 8.73 -11.64 -6.35
CA HIS A 70 7.80 -12.69 -6.78
C HIS A 70 7.01 -13.17 -5.56
N MET A 71 5.70 -12.98 -5.61
CA MET A 71 4.82 -13.29 -4.49
C MET A 71 3.56 -13.99 -4.93
N LYS A 72 3.11 -14.89 -4.06
CA LYS A 72 1.81 -15.52 -4.11
C LYS A 72 0.95 -15.00 -2.96
N VAL A 73 -0.14 -14.35 -3.31
CA VAL A 73 -1.11 -13.79 -2.38
C VAL A 73 -2.38 -14.62 -2.42
N THR A 74 -2.68 -15.30 -1.32
CA THR A 74 -3.87 -16.15 -1.17
C THR A 74 -4.88 -15.45 -0.27
N THR A 75 -6.13 -15.37 -0.75
CA THR A 75 -7.28 -14.82 -0.02
C THR A 75 -8.43 -15.81 -0.03
N GLU A 76 -9.51 -15.50 0.66
CA GLU A 76 -10.76 -16.25 0.58
C GLU A 76 -11.39 -16.28 -0.83
N ASN A 77 -11.03 -15.31 -1.68
CA ASN A 77 -11.61 -15.15 -3.03
C ASN A 77 -10.73 -15.74 -4.15
N GLY A 78 -9.51 -16.16 -3.84
CA GLY A 78 -8.61 -16.75 -4.81
C GLY A 78 -7.13 -16.51 -4.53
N VAL A 79 -6.33 -16.79 -5.53
CA VAL A 79 -4.87 -16.68 -5.49
C VAL A 79 -4.44 -15.73 -6.60
N ILE A 80 -3.55 -14.82 -6.25
CA ILE A 80 -2.85 -13.90 -7.17
C ILE A 80 -1.36 -14.21 -7.05
N GLU A 81 -0.69 -14.42 -8.17
CA GLU A 81 0.74 -14.71 -8.21
C GLU A 81 1.39 -13.88 -9.32
N ASP A 82 2.30 -13.01 -8.93
CA ASP A 82 2.99 -12.10 -9.86
C ASP A 82 4.26 -11.51 -9.21
N ASN A 83 4.98 -10.68 -9.99
CA ASN A 83 6.09 -9.86 -9.51
C ASN A 83 5.56 -8.49 -9.09
N PHE A 84 5.62 -8.18 -7.80
CA PHE A 84 5.12 -6.93 -7.26
C PHE A 84 6.26 -5.98 -6.88
N ILE A 85 6.13 -4.71 -7.25
CA ILE A 85 7.04 -3.65 -6.84
C ILE A 85 6.58 -2.94 -5.57
N TYR A 86 5.30 -3.07 -5.23
CA TYR A 86 4.68 -2.47 -4.06
C TYR A 86 3.44 -3.24 -3.64
N GLY A 87 3.23 -3.32 -2.34
CA GLY A 87 1.99 -3.82 -1.76
C GLY A 87 1.63 -3.10 -0.48
N MET A 88 0.34 -2.89 -0.29
CA MET A 88 -0.21 -2.19 0.86
C MET A 88 -1.50 -2.87 1.32
N ILE A 89 -1.60 -3.07 2.61
CA ILE A 89 -2.78 -3.57 3.31
C ILE A 89 -3.14 -2.50 4.34
N THR A 90 -4.29 -1.89 4.22
CA THR A 90 -4.64 -0.73 5.06
C THR A 90 -6.05 -0.81 5.61
N ASN A 91 -6.25 -0.21 6.79
CA ASN A 91 -7.54 0.10 7.38
C ASN A 91 -7.70 1.62 7.43
N SER A 92 -7.64 2.28 6.25
CA SER A 92 -7.71 3.74 6.21
C SER A 92 -8.20 4.25 4.86
N ARG A 93 -8.92 5.37 4.91
CA ARG A 93 -9.38 6.10 3.71
C ARG A 93 -8.26 6.81 2.96
N SER A 94 -7.09 6.94 3.58
CA SER A 94 -5.98 7.66 2.97
C SER A 94 -4.67 7.16 3.56
N VAL A 95 -3.75 6.76 2.72
CA VAL A 95 -2.41 6.35 3.09
C VAL A 95 -1.42 7.20 2.32
N GLY A 96 -0.49 7.80 3.03
CA GLY A 96 0.60 8.51 2.44
C GLY A 96 0.20 9.66 1.52
N GLY A 97 -0.94 10.33 1.73
CA GLY A 97 -1.46 11.40 0.88
C GLY A 97 -2.29 10.91 -0.31
N PHE A 98 -2.30 9.62 -0.61
CA PHE A 98 -3.26 9.02 -1.51
C PHE A 98 -4.61 8.92 -0.81
N LYS A 99 -5.57 9.71 -1.28
CA LYS A 99 -6.96 9.67 -0.79
C LYS A 99 -7.73 8.69 -1.65
N ASN A 100 -8.45 7.78 -1.01
CA ASN A 100 -9.39 6.88 -1.68
C ASN A 100 -8.74 5.94 -2.71
N LEU A 101 -7.58 5.34 -2.39
CA LEU A 101 -7.04 4.21 -3.19
C LEU A 101 -8.05 3.06 -3.30
N THR A 102 -8.99 3.01 -2.37
CA THR A 102 -10.16 2.14 -2.40
C THR A 102 -11.42 2.95 -2.16
N LYS A 103 -12.49 2.64 -2.88
CA LYS A 103 -13.82 3.25 -2.68
C LYS A 103 -14.48 2.62 -1.45
N ASP A 104 -15.30 3.39 -0.74
CA ASP A 104 -16.15 2.90 0.35
C ASP A 104 -15.40 2.21 1.49
N VAL A 105 -14.35 2.86 2.01
CA VAL A 105 -13.61 2.38 3.18
C VAL A 105 -14.45 2.56 4.44
N ASP A 106 -14.76 1.45 5.09
CA ASP A 106 -15.31 1.41 6.45
C ASP A 106 -14.23 0.82 7.38
N MET A 107 -13.78 1.62 8.34
CA MET A 107 -12.69 1.22 9.25
C MET A 107 -13.13 0.22 10.32
N ASN A 108 -14.38 -0.27 10.29
CA ASN A 108 -14.96 -1.18 11.29
C ASN A 108 -15.85 -2.26 10.64
N ASP A 109 -15.53 -2.68 9.42
CA ASP A 109 -16.26 -3.75 8.69
C ASP A 109 -15.56 -5.12 8.76
N GLY A 110 -14.41 -5.17 9.44
CA GLY A 110 -13.59 -6.37 9.56
C GLY A 110 -12.85 -6.73 8.27
N LEU A 111 -12.68 -5.78 7.36
CA LEU A 111 -11.97 -5.93 6.09
C LEU A 111 -10.83 -4.93 6.00
N PHE A 112 -9.80 -5.31 5.27
CA PHE A 112 -8.69 -4.45 4.90
C PHE A 112 -8.73 -4.19 3.40
N GLU A 113 -8.37 -2.98 3.02
CA GLU A 113 -8.10 -2.63 1.64
C GLU A 113 -6.71 -3.09 1.27
N VAL A 114 -6.63 -3.86 0.18
CA VAL A 114 -5.38 -4.39 -0.37
C VAL A 114 -5.12 -3.74 -1.71
N THR A 115 -3.93 -3.20 -1.87
CA THR A 115 -3.43 -2.68 -3.16
C THR A 115 -2.09 -3.33 -3.46
N LEU A 116 -1.97 -3.98 -4.61
CA LEU A 116 -0.72 -4.58 -5.09
C LEU A 116 -0.41 -3.99 -6.48
N ILE A 117 0.84 -3.58 -6.68
CA ILE A 117 1.30 -3.00 -7.94
C ILE A 117 2.29 -3.95 -8.60
N VAL A 118 1.93 -4.41 -9.79
CA VAL A 118 2.75 -5.32 -10.59
C VAL A 118 3.95 -4.60 -11.17
N GLN A 119 5.03 -5.32 -11.36
CA GLN A 119 6.24 -4.81 -11.99
C GLN A 119 5.97 -4.38 -13.44
N PRO A 120 6.14 -3.10 -13.78
CA PRO A 120 6.00 -2.65 -15.16
C PRO A 120 7.14 -3.18 -16.04
N LYS A 121 6.80 -3.65 -17.21
CA LYS A 121 7.76 -4.21 -18.19
C LYS A 121 8.36 -3.14 -19.11
N ASN A 122 7.75 -1.98 -19.15
CA ASN A 122 8.16 -0.88 -20.04
C ASN A 122 7.69 0.48 -19.49
N PRO A 123 8.22 1.60 -20.02
CA PRO A 123 7.84 2.94 -19.55
C PRO A 123 6.35 3.30 -19.72
N LEU A 124 5.65 2.71 -20.68
CA LEU A 124 4.23 2.99 -20.91
C LEU A 124 3.37 2.37 -19.80
N GLU A 125 3.70 1.15 -19.37
CA GLU A 125 3.04 0.51 -18.22
C GLU A 125 3.27 1.29 -16.93
N MET A 126 4.48 1.82 -16.70
CA MET A 126 4.73 2.69 -15.57
C MET A 126 3.89 3.98 -15.63
N GLN A 127 3.78 4.61 -16.81
CA GLN A 127 2.91 5.78 -17.00
C GLN A 127 1.44 5.44 -16.70
N GLU A 128 0.99 4.25 -17.11
CA GLU A 128 -0.34 3.75 -16.81
C GLU A 128 -0.56 3.60 -15.31
N ILE A 129 0.37 2.96 -14.58
CA ILE A 129 0.33 2.82 -13.11
C ILE A 129 0.21 4.21 -12.47
N VAL A 130 1.09 5.15 -12.82
CA VAL A 130 1.07 6.51 -12.25
C VAL A 130 -0.24 7.22 -12.55
N ARG A 131 -0.74 7.13 -13.78
CA ARG A 131 -2.01 7.74 -14.17
C ARG A 131 -3.18 7.17 -13.36
N ASN A 132 -3.23 5.84 -13.21
CA ASN A 132 -4.31 5.17 -12.47
C ASN A 132 -4.27 5.52 -10.98
N LEU A 133 -3.08 5.58 -10.37
CA LEU A 133 -2.93 6.01 -8.98
C LEU A 133 -3.34 7.48 -8.77
N LEU A 134 -3.09 8.36 -9.74
CA LEU A 134 -3.48 9.77 -9.67
C LEU A 134 -4.97 10.00 -9.93
N ASN A 135 -5.56 9.26 -10.88
CA ASN A 135 -6.95 9.43 -11.31
C ASN A 135 -7.93 8.51 -10.57
N MET A 136 -7.41 7.59 -9.74
CA MET A 136 -8.24 6.58 -9.04
C MET A 136 -9.06 5.72 -10.01
N GLU A 137 -8.46 5.35 -11.14
CA GLU A 137 -9.07 4.47 -12.13
C GLU A 137 -8.76 3.01 -11.75
N ASP A 138 -9.79 2.18 -11.56
CA ASP A 138 -9.66 0.78 -11.12
C ASP A 138 -9.41 -0.21 -12.30
N ASN A 139 -9.14 0.28 -13.50
CA ASN A 139 -9.11 -0.51 -14.72
C ASN A 139 -7.67 -0.72 -15.23
N SER A 140 -6.82 -1.36 -14.45
CA SER A 140 -5.49 -1.73 -14.92
C SER A 140 -5.14 -3.14 -14.46
N ASP A 141 -4.67 -3.97 -15.37
CA ASP A 141 -4.10 -5.29 -15.05
C ASP A 141 -2.78 -5.18 -14.24
N LEU A 142 -2.28 -3.97 -14.06
CA LEU A 142 -1.06 -3.67 -13.31
C LEU A 142 -1.30 -3.30 -11.85
N ILE A 143 -2.56 -3.13 -11.45
CA ILE A 143 -2.93 -2.78 -10.09
C ILE A 143 -4.08 -3.67 -9.62
N TYR A 144 -3.81 -4.52 -8.65
CA TYR A 144 -4.84 -5.25 -7.94
C TYR A 144 -5.33 -4.41 -6.77
N SER A 145 -6.64 -4.15 -6.71
CA SER A 145 -7.30 -3.46 -5.61
C SER A 145 -8.53 -4.25 -5.18
N PHE A 146 -8.54 -4.70 -3.92
CA PHE A 146 -9.63 -5.52 -3.38
C PHE A 146 -9.70 -5.42 -1.86
N LYS A 147 -10.79 -5.93 -1.28
CA LYS A 147 -10.94 -6.07 0.18
C LYS A 147 -10.75 -7.53 0.60
N ALA A 148 -10.10 -7.73 1.75
CA ALA A 148 -9.92 -9.06 2.33
C ALA A 148 -9.94 -9.00 3.85
N ARG A 149 -10.52 -10.01 4.49
CA ARG A 149 -10.46 -10.21 5.94
C ARG A 149 -9.15 -10.86 6.37
N LYS A 150 -8.65 -11.74 5.52
CA LYS A 150 -7.42 -12.49 5.73
C LYS A 150 -6.72 -12.70 4.41
N LEU A 151 -5.41 -12.54 4.43
CA LEU A 151 -4.56 -12.91 3.30
C LEU A 151 -3.30 -13.60 3.81
N THR A 152 -2.75 -14.47 2.98
CA THR A 152 -1.44 -15.09 3.17
C THR A 152 -0.56 -14.64 2.03
N VAL A 153 0.61 -14.11 2.35
CA VAL A 153 1.63 -13.69 1.38
C VAL A 153 2.82 -14.62 1.52
N GLU A 154 3.18 -15.27 0.44
CA GLU A 154 4.36 -16.13 0.31
C GLU A 154 5.29 -15.47 -0.70
N ALA A 155 6.57 -15.32 -0.36
CA ALA A 155 7.57 -14.72 -1.22
C ALA A 155 8.80 -15.63 -1.32
N GLU A 156 9.45 -15.71 -2.49
CA GLU A 156 10.64 -16.53 -2.72
C GLU A 156 11.88 -15.95 -2.03
N GLU A 157 11.86 -14.69 -1.66
CA GLU A 157 12.96 -13.99 -0.99
C GLU A 157 12.48 -13.26 0.26
N GLU A 158 13.43 -12.82 1.09
CA GLU A 158 13.11 -11.94 2.21
C GLU A 158 12.59 -10.59 1.75
N VAL A 159 11.41 -10.22 2.23
CA VAL A 159 10.74 -8.96 1.95
C VAL A 159 10.63 -8.15 3.23
N ALA A 160 11.22 -6.97 3.23
CA ALA A 160 11.08 -6.04 4.33
C ALA A 160 9.68 -5.41 4.31
N TRP A 161 9.01 -5.43 5.47
CA TRP A 161 7.71 -4.82 5.67
C TRP A 161 7.81 -3.63 6.62
N THR A 162 6.94 -2.66 6.40
CA THR A 162 6.68 -1.58 7.35
C THR A 162 5.28 -1.74 7.93
N LEU A 163 5.14 -1.51 9.23
CA LEU A 163 3.87 -1.50 9.95
C LEU A 163 3.70 -0.12 10.58
N ASP A 164 2.65 0.58 10.18
CA ASP A 164 2.35 1.94 10.66
C ASP A 164 3.51 2.94 10.51
N GLY A 165 4.37 2.71 9.50
CA GLY A 165 5.55 3.54 9.22
C GLY A 165 6.84 3.11 9.90
N GLU A 166 6.81 2.06 10.71
CA GLU A 166 7.99 1.49 11.36
C GLU A 166 8.39 0.15 10.74
N TYR A 167 9.65 -0.26 10.92
CA TYR A 167 10.11 -1.55 10.42
C TYR A 167 9.39 -2.72 11.10
N GLY A 168 8.63 -3.47 10.34
CA GLY A 168 7.83 -4.62 10.77
C GLY A 168 8.51 -5.98 10.67
N GLY A 169 9.79 -6.00 10.26
CA GLY A 169 10.55 -7.22 10.04
C GLY A 169 10.64 -7.62 8.58
N SER A 170 11.52 -8.59 8.29
CA SER A 170 11.62 -9.25 6.98
C SER A 170 10.95 -10.61 7.05
N GLN A 171 10.17 -10.91 6.03
CA GLN A 171 9.44 -12.18 5.89
C GLN A 171 9.78 -12.81 4.55
N GLY A 172 10.08 -14.10 4.57
CA GLY A 172 10.33 -14.97 3.43
C GLY A 172 9.92 -16.40 3.78
N TRP A 173 10.20 -17.36 2.93
CA TRP A 173 9.95 -18.79 3.19
C TRP A 173 10.65 -19.27 4.45
#